data_ab285bbc61b6933c1d98c1f9cb13df50
#
_entry.id   ab285bbc61b6933c1d98c1f9cb13df50
#
_cell.length_a   1.000
_cell.length_b   1.000
_cell.length_c   1.000
_cell.angle_alpha   90.00
_cell.angle_beta   90.00
_cell.angle_gamma   90.00
#
_symmetry.space_group_name_H-M   'P 1'
#
loop_
_entity.id
_entity.type
_entity.pdbx_description
1 polymer ?
#
loop_
_entity_poly.entity_id
_entity_poly.type
_entity_poly.pdbx_seq_one_letter_code
_entity_poly.pdbx_strand_id
1 'polypeptide(L)'
;MLETIKVTMLARARRADFWIWCLAFPIILATLFIFMFGNLKNSEVVATVPVAVVTDDAWESSGFSRVVDALSGDDSDALLDVVEVSGAGEAERLLDDGEVCGVYAVDDGGDPQVTLGGTASSTEGSSDEAVNRSILEAVASSYTQSYALVERTIEDDPSVLADPSAIARALGIQAEVQRVSLTRSTPDDTVRFYYALLGMAALYASTSAASALLDAAGDLSPLGARRCVGGQSRLSMLVGTLLGCWAVALLCLVLVFLFVRFVAGVDFAGREGLALLGLAASSLFSVTLGMLAAALPIGGGKQSRTGLLTAVNCVGSLFAGLYGTPAMRLADGVARVCPAEAWLNPPKLISDTFTNLYFYEGLWPFFSHVLACVGLAVAFLAVTTLVFRRQRYEHL
;
A
#
# COMPACT_ATOMS: atom_id res chain seq x y z
N MET A 1 29.47 20.67 -22.02
CA MET A 1 28.72 19.82 -21.06
C MET A 1 27.80 20.63 -20.17
N LEU A 2 28.28 21.62 -19.41
CA LEU A 2 27.44 22.47 -18.53
C LEU A 2 26.32 23.19 -19.30
N GLU A 3 26.60 23.76 -20.46
CA GLU A 3 25.56 24.38 -21.31
C GLU A 3 24.50 23.37 -21.76
N THR A 4 24.89 22.12 -22.04
CA THR A 4 23.94 21.07 -22.42
C THR A 4 22.99 20.74 -21.24
N ILE A 5 23.53 20.63 -20.03
CA ILE A 5 22.74 20.42 -18.81
C ILE A 5 21.73 21.57 -18.65
N LYS A 6 22.20 22.81 -18.67
CA LYS A 6 21.37 24.01 -18.51
C LYS A 6 20.26 24.09 -19.58
N VAL A 7 20.61 23.89 -20.84
CA VAL A 7 19.65 23.92 -21.96
C VAL A 7 18.63 22.79 -21.83
N THR A 8 19.05 21.57 -21.45
CA THR A 8 18.15 20.44 -21.24
C THR A 8 17.20 20.71 -20.07
N MET A 9 17.71 21.21 -18.93
CA MET A 9 16.88 21.58 -17.78
C MET A 9 15.82 22.61 -18.19
N LEU A 10 16.22 23.71 -18.83
CA LEU A 10 15.32 24.76 -19.25
C LEU A 10 14.30 24.27 -20.30
N ALA A 11 14.74 23.43 -21.23
CA ALA A 11 13.86 22.87 -22.25
C ALA A 11 12.80 21.94 -21.63
N ARG A 12 13.13 21.14 -20.62
CA ARG A 12 12.17 20.30 -19.89
C ARG A 12 11.28 21.13 -18.98
N ALA A 13 11.84 22.07 -18.21
CA ALA A 13 11.08 22.94 -17.31
C ALA A 13 10.05 23.84 -18.03
N ARG A 14 10.26 24.14 -19.32
CA ARG A 14 9.30 24.92 -20.12
C ARG A 14 8.18 24.10 -20.75
N ARG A 15 8.21 22.79 -20.62
CA ARG A 15 7.18 21.91 -21.21
C ARG A 15 6.07 21.63 -20.19
N ALA A 16 4.86 22.03 -20.54
CA ALA A 16 3.68 21.79 -19.69
C ALA A 16 3.40 20.29 -19.46
N ASP A 17 3.59 19.45 -20.51
CA ASP A 17 3.41 18.00 -20.42
C ASP A 17 4.30 17.36 -19.35
N PHE A 18 5.51 17.89 -19.14
CA PHE A 18 6.40 17.42 -18.08
C PHE A 18 5.81 17.68 -16.68
N TRP A 19 5.36 18.91 -16.41
CA TRP A 19 4.80 19.26 -15.09
C TRP A 19 3.48 18.55 -14.80
N ILE A 20 2.66 18.35 -15.84
CA ILE A 20 1.40 17.63 -15.70
C ILE A 20 1.66 16.19 -15.23
N TRP A 21 2.54 15.47 -15.92
CA TRP A 21 2.73 14.04 -15.63
C TRP A 21 3.70 13.76 -14.49
N CYS A 22 4.74 14.57 -14.29
CA CYS A 22 5.74 14.34 -13.26
C CYS A 22 5.40 15.01 -11.90
N LEU A 23 4.47 15.98 -11.86
CA LEU A 23 4.13 16.70 -10.65
C LEU A 23 2.61 16.73 -10.39
N ALA A 24 1.83 17.31 -11.32
CA ALA A 24 0.42 17.56 -11.08
C ALA A 24 -0.37 16.26 -10.93
N PHE A 25 -0.17 15.30 -11.82
CA PHE A 25 -0.88 14.02 -11.79
C PHE A 25 -0.61 13.22 -10.50
N PRO A 26 0.65 13.01 -10.04
CA PRO A 26 0.91 12.37 -8.76
C PRO A 26 0.30 13.11 -7.56
N ILE A 27 0.31 14.45 -7.55
CA ILE A 27 -0.30 15.24 -6.47
C ILE A 27 -1.82 15.08 -6.48
N ILE A 28 -2.48 15.13 -7.65
CA ILE A 28 -3.92 14.90 -7.78
C ILE A 28 -4.28 13.51 -7.26
N LEU A 29 -3.51 12.49 -7.66
CA LEU A 29 -3.75 11.11 -7.22
C LEU A 29 -3.50 10.94 -5.71
N ALA A 30 -2.45 11.56 -5.16
CA ALA A 30 -2.21 11.58 -3.72
C ALA A 30 -3.35 12.27 -2.95
N THR A 31 -3.88 13.38 -3.50
CA THR A 31 -5.04 14.07 -2.92
C THR A 31 -6.29 13.19 -2.94
N LEU A 32 -6.52 12.47 -4.05
CA LEU A 32 -7.62 11.50 -4.13
C LEU A 32 -7.49 10.42 -3.05
N PHE A 33 -6.29 9.92 -2.82
CA PHE A 33 -6.03 8.94 -1.76
C PHE A 33 -6.31 9.50 -0.36
N ILE A 34 -5.98 10.79 -0.09
CA ILE A 34 -6.32 11.43 1.19
C ILE A 34 -7.83 11.37 1.44
N PHE A 35 -8.65 11.72 0.44
CA PHE A 35 -10.10 11.66 0.56
C PHE A 35 -10.62 10.22 0.69
N MET A 36 -10.08 9.30 -0.08
CA MET A 36 -10.50 7.89 -0.06
C MET A 36 -10.20 7.25 1.30
N PHE A 37 -8.98 7.41 1.80
CA PHE A 37 -8.57 6.80 3.07
C PHE A 37 -9.01 7.61 4.30
N GLY A 38 -9.21 8.92 4.18
CA GLY A 38 -9.75 9.75 5.25
C GLY A 38 -11.16 9.29 5.65
N ASN A 39 -12.00 8.93 4.69
CA ASN A 39 -13.32 8.37 4.97
C ASN A 39 -13.23 6.96 5.58
N LEU A 40 -12.27 6.12 5.15
CA LEU A 40 -12.06 4.80 5.75
C LEU A 40 -11.65 4.89 7.23
N LYS A 41 -10.71 5.77 7.57
CA LYS A 41 -10.27 5.97 8.97
C LYS A 41 -11.36 6.50 9.88
N ASN A 42 -12.28 7.29 9.34
CA ASN A 42 -13.46 7.74 10.07
C ASN A 42 -14.55 6.65 10.18
N SER A 43 -14.50 5.62 9.34
CA SER A 43 -15.37 4.44 9.39
C SER A 43 -14.80 3.31 10.27
N GLU A 44 -13.53 3.40 10.68
CA GLU A 44 -12.89 2.55 11.70
C GLU A 44 -13.23 2.94 13.16
N VAL A 45 -14.19 3.80 13.41
CA VAL A 45 -15.02 3.67 14.60
C VAL A 45 -15.70 2.31 14.40
N VAL A 46 -15.28 1.31 15.17
CA VAL A 46 -15.84 -0.03 15.16
C VAL A 46 -17.35 0.14 15.17
N ALA A 47 -17.99 -0.05 14.02
CA ALA A 47 -19.43 -0.03 13.95
C ALA A 47 -19.88 -1.14 14.91
N THR A 48 -20.73 -0.79 15.88
CA THR A 48 -21.27 -1.77 16.81
C THR A 48 -21.84 -2.93 16.03
N VAL A 49 -21.51 -4.14 16.44
CA VAL A 49 -21.93 -5.35 15.74
C VAL A 49 -23.39 -5.63 16.11
N PRO A 50 -24.36 -5.52 15.18
CA PRO A 50 -25.76 -5.79 15.47
C PRO A 50 -25.95 -7.29 15.74
N VAL A 51 -26.48 -7.61 16.92
CA VAL A 51 -26.72 -8.98 17.39
C VAL A 51 -28.09 -9.09 18.05
N ALA A 52 -28.85 -10.12 17.70
CA ALA A 52 -30.09 -10.44 18.41
C ALA A 52 -29.79 -11.33 19.62
N VAL A 53 -30.50 -11.11 20.70
CA VAL A 53 -30.39 -11.86 21.92
C VAL A 53 -31.76 -12.46 22.26
N VAL A 54 -31.82 -13.78 22.42
CA VAL A 54 -33.05 -14.45 22.86
C VAL A 54 -33.14 -14.37 24.39
N THR A 55 -34.08 -13.54 24.88
CA THR A 55 -34.29 -13.34 26.32
C THR A 55 -35.27 -14.39 26.84
N ASP A 56 -34.76 -15.42 27.50
CA ASP A 56 -35.50 -16.44 28.22
C ASP A 56 -35.01 -16.58 29.66
N ASP A 57 -35.60 -17.45 30.47
CA ASP A 57 -35.23 -17.66 31.87
C ASP A 57 -33.77 -18.13 31.99
N ALA A 58 -33.26 -18.87 30.97
CA ALA A 58 -31.85 -19.32 30.92
C ALA A 58 -30.90 -18.13 30.68
N TRP A 59 -31.28 -17.22 29.78
CA TRP A 59 -30.51 -16.00 29.53
C TRP A 59 -30.40 -15.11 30.77
N GLU A 60 -31.55 -14.82 31.44
CA GLU A 60 -31.54 -13.92 32.62
C GLU A 60 -30.69 -14.47 33.77
N SER A 61 -30.62 -15.79 33.93
CA SER A 61 -29.86 -16.46 34.96
C SER A 61 -28.39 -16.68 34.61
N SER A 62 -28.02 -16.49 33.31
CA SER A 62 -26.68 -16.75 32.83
C SER A 62 -25.66 -15.66 33.20
N GLY A 63 -24.40 -16.05 33.35
CA GLY A 63 -23.30 -15.09 33.47
C GLY A 63 -22.98 -14.39 32.15
N PHE A 64 -23.41 -14.96 31.02
CA PHE A 64 -23.15 -14.43 29.68
C PHE A 64 -23.94 -13.15 29.39
N SER A 65 -25.17 -13.04 29.91
CA SER A 65 -25.99 -11.84 29.80
C SER A 65 -25.24 -10.59 30.30
N ARG A 66 -24.54 -10.69 31.44
CA ARG A 66 -23.75 -9.58 32.00
C ARG A 66 -22.57 -9.18 31.14
N VAL A 67 -21.97 -10.15 30.42
CA VAL A 67 -20.85 -9.88 29.50
C VAL A 67 -21.38 -9.13 28.28
N VAL A 68 -22.52 -9.55 27.73
CA VAL A 68 -23.16 -8.88 26.59
C VAL A 68 -23.61 -7.48 26.99
N ASP A 69 -24.23 -7.29 28.17
CA ASP A 69 -24.62 -5.98 28.70
C ASP A 69 -23.41 -5.05 28.86
N ALA A 70 -22.28 -5.59 29.34
CA ALA A 70 -21.05 -4.80 29.48
C ALA A 70 -20.43 -4.38 28.14
N LEU A 71 -20.70 -5.13 27.05
CA LEU A 71 -20.21 -4.85 25.70
C LEU A 71 -21.20 -4.02 24.86
N SER A 72 -22.45 -3.84 25.33
CA SER A 72 -23.52 -3.11 24.65
C SER A 72 -23.81 -1.73 25.23
N GLY A 73 -22.94 -1.21 26.11
CA GLY A 73 -23.14 0.08 26.76
C GLY A 73 -23.23 1.26 25.80
N ASP A 74 -23.81 2.37 26.29
CA ASP A 74 -24.05 3.62 25.53
C ASP A 74 -22.75 4.46 25.31
N ASP A 75 -21.62 3.91 25.69
CA ASP A 75 -20.31 4.57 25.59
C ASP A 75 -19.70 4.43 24.17
N SER A 76 -18.80 5.35 23.82
CA SER A 76 -18.06 5.35 22.56
C SER A 76 -17.27 4.06 22.26
N ASP A 77 -17.17 3.17 23.24
CA ASP A 77 -16.44 1.91 23.20
C ASP A 77 -17.38 0.69 23.14
N ALA A 78 -18.70 0.89 22.94
CA ALA A 78 -19.64 -0.20 22.75
C ALA A 78 -19.26 -1.08 21.54
N LEU A 79 -19.16 -2.39 21.77
CA LEU A 79 -18.79 -3.35 20.74
C LEU A 79 -20.03 -3.99 20.08
N LEU A 80 -21.12 -4.14 20.83
CA LEU A 80 -22.35 -4.82 20.41
C LEU A 80 -23.53 -3.84 20.39
N ASP A 81 -24.36 -3.94 19.33
CA ASP A 81 -25.67 -3.32 19.24
C ASP A 81 -26.72 -4.43 19.43
N VAL A 82 -27.30 -4.49 20.63
CA VAL A 82 -28.12 -5.61 21.07
C VAL A 82 -29.59 -5.36 20.78
N VAL A 83 -30.21 -6.27 20.05
CA VAL A 83 -31.68 -6.32 19.82
C VAL A 83 -32.24 -7.47 20.63
N GLU A 84 -32.98 -7.16 21.71
CA GLU A 84 -33.62 -8.17 22.53
C GLU A 84 -34.88 -8.72 21.83
N VAL A 85 -35.00 -10.04 21.78
CA VAL A 85 -36.17 -10.75 21.19
C VAL A 85 -36.68 -11.81 22.14
N SER A 86 -38.01 -11.99 22.19
CA SER A 86 -38.65 -12.89 23.11
C SER A 86 -38.67 -14.36 22.64
N GLY A 87 -38.15 -14.67 21.46
CA GLY A 87 -38.16 -16.03 20.93
C GLY A 87 -37.25 -16.27 19.72
N ALA A 88 -36.85 -17.55 19.57
CA ALA A 88 -35.92 -17.95 18.48
C ALA A 88 -36.48 -17.67 17.08
N GLY A 89 -37.79 -17.77 16.84
CA GLY A 89 -38.36 -17.51 15.53
C GLY A 89 -38.38 -16.03 15.11
N GLU A 90 -38.31 -15.09 16.04
CA GLU A 90 -38.13 -13.67 15.77
C GLU A 90 -36.65 -13.38 15.51
N ALA A 91 -35.74 -13.97 16.27
CA ALA A 91 -34.29 -13.88 16.04
C ALA A 91 -33.88 -14.39 14.66
N GLU A 92 -34.44 -15.54 14.23
CA GLU A 92 -34.18 -16.10 12.88
C GLU A 92 -34.66 -15.15 11.76
N ARG A 93 -35.79 -14.47 11.94
CA ARG A 93 -36.28 -13.50 10.93
C ARG A 93 -35.33 -12.32 10.80
N LEU A 94 -34.90 -11.73 11.93
CA LEU A 94 -33.94 -10.62 11.91
C LEU A 94 -32.61 -11.03 11.26
N LEU A 95 -32.22 -12.30 11.44
CA LEU A 95 -31.03 -12.88 10.84
C LEU A 95 -31.20 -13.08 9.33
N ASP A 96 -32.34 -13.60 8.88
CA ASP A 96 -32.68 -13.82 7.47
C ASP A 96 -32.88 -12.49 6.71
N ASP A 97 -33.44 -11.48 7.36
CA ASP A 97 -33.65 -10.14 6.82
C ASP A 97 -32.34 -9.33 6.79
N GLY A 98 -31.26 -9.82 7.44
CA GLY A 98 -29.94 -9.18 7.48
C GLY A 98 -29.89 -7.95 8.40
N GLU A 99 -30.84 -7.80 9.32
CA GLU A 99 -30.86 -6.71 10.30
C GLU A 99 -29.83 -6.96 11.42
N VAL A 100 -29.48 -8.22 11.69
CA VAL A 100 -28.46 -8.63 12.64
C VAL A 100 -27.43 -9.57 12.01
N CYS A 101 -26.20 -9.54 12.50
CA CYS A 101 -25.10 -10.39 12.02
C CYS A 101 -25.09 -11.79 12.65
N GLY A 102 -25.75 -11.93 13.79
CA GLY A 102 -25.84 -13.19 14.53
C GLY A 102 -26.88 -13.14 15.63
N VAL A 103 -27.11 -14.30 16.25
CA VAL A 103 -28.05 -14.48 17.36
C VAL A 103 -27.30 -15.15 18.51
N TYR A 104 -27.41 -14.60 19.71
CA TYR A 104 -27.02 -15.24 20.96
C TYR A 104 -28.21 -15.87 21.63
N ALA A 105 -28.07 -17.10 22.05
CA ALA A 105 -28.96 -17.83 22.93
C ALA A 105 -28.16 -18.55 23.99
N VAL A 106 -28.77 -18.93 25.10
CA VAL A 106 -28.14 -19.70 26.16
C VAL A 106 -28.91 -21.01 26.28
N ASP A 107 -28.21 -22.13 26.39
CA ASP A 107 -28.85 -23.42 26.62
C ASP A 107 -29.21 -23.64 28.13
N ASP A 108 -29.92 -24.72 28.43
CA ASP A 108 -30.31 -25.09 29.81
C ASP A 108 -29.09 -25.31 30.74
N GLY A 109 -27.88 -25.45 30.18
CA GLY A 109 -26.62 -25.63 30.92
C GLY A 109 -25.93 -24.28 31.22
N GLY A 110 -26.41 -23.17 30.67
CA GLY A 110 -25.78 -21.84 30.81
C GLY A 110 -24.71 -21.54 29.76
N ASP A 111 -24.51 -22.43 28.75
CA ASP A 111 -23.53 -22.26 27.71
C ASP A 111 -24.08 -21.38 26.55
N PRO A 112 -23.32 -20.39 26.08
CA PRO A 112 -23.74 -19.54 24.96
C PRO A 112 -23.75 -20.30 23.64
N GLN A 113 -24.86 -20.22 22.93
CA GLN A 113 -25.02 -20.70 21.56
C GLN A 113 -25.01 -19.50 20.61
N VAL A 114 -24.19 -19.59 19.56
CA VAL A 114 -24.09 -18.53 18.53
C VAL A 114 -24.61 -19.06 17.22
N THR A 115 -25.65 -18.44 16.70
CA THR A 115 -26.14 -18.69 15.34
C THR A 115 -25.74 -17.51 14.45
N LEU A 116 -24.96 -17.79 13.42
CA LEU A 116 -24.48 -16.75 12.50
C LEU A 116 -25.30 -16.74 11.22
N GLY A 117 -25.66 -15.54 10.75
CA GLY A 117 -26.35 -15.37 9.48
C GLY A 117 -25.49 -15.85 8.31
N GLY A 118 -26.07 -16.71 7.48
CA GLY A 118 -25.46 -17.19 6.25
C GLY A 118 -26.29 -16.73 5.07
N THR A 119 -25.97 -15.62 4.41
CA THR A 119 -26.42 -15.43 3.04
C THR A 119 -25.64 -16.39 2.15
N ALA A 120 -26.23 -17.58 1.93
CA ALA A 120 -25.66 -18.65 1.12
C ALA A 120 -25.53 -18.30 -0.38
N SER A 121 -25.68 -17.03 -0.79
CA SER A 121 -25.74 -16.63 -2.20
C SER A 121 -24.92 -15.39 -2.58
N SER A 122 -24.15 -14.78 -1.70
CA SER A 122 -23.24 -13.72 -2.12
C SER A 122 -21.77 -14.14 -1.95
N THR A 123 -21.11 -14.42 -3.07
CA THR A 123 -19.66 -14.54 -3.20
C THR A 123 -18.93 -13.23 -2.85
N GLU A 124 -19.66 -12.22 -2.40
CA GLU A 124 -19.27 -10.87 -2.00
C GLU A 124 -19.80 -10.54 -0.60
N GLY A 125 -19.61 -11.40 0.38
CA GLY A 125 -19.72 -10.97 1.79
C GLY A 125 -18.74 -9.82 1.99
N SER A 126 -19.24 -8.64 2.43
CA SER A 126 -18.37 -7.51 2.73
C SER A 126 -17.35 -7.97 3.77
N SER A 127 -16.10 -7.42 3.71
CA SER A 127 -15.06 -7.74 4.70
C SER A 127 -15.57 -7.51 6.13
N ASP A 128 -16.49 -6.57 6.30
CA ASP A 128 -17.10 -6.17 7.57
C ASP A 128 -17.99 -7.28 8.14
N GLU A 129 -18.74 -7.99 7.29
CA GLU A 129 -19.61 -9.10 7.71
C GLU A 129 -18.81 -10.30 8.24
N ALA A 130 -17.67 -10.60 7.60
CA ALA A 130 -16.75 -11.63 8.08
C ALA A 130 -16.06 -11.25 9.41
N VAL A 131 -15.74 -9.96 9.59
CA VAL A 131 -15.19 -9.43 10.83
C VAL A 131 -16.22 -9.48 11.94
N ASN A 132 -17.46 -9.03 11.69
CA ASN A 132 -18.55 -9.04 12.67
C ASN A 132 -18.85 -10.46 13.17
N ARG A 133 -18.89 -11.45 12.28
CA ARG A 133 -19.01 -12.85 12.65
C ARG A 133 -17.88 -13.33 13.54
N SER A 134 -16.65 -13.00 13.19
CA SER A 134 -15.49 -13.40 13.99
C SER A 134 -15.49 -12.76 15.38
N ILE A 135 -16.01 -11.54 15.52
CA ILE A 135 -16.21 -10.88 16.81
C ILE A 135 -17.23 -11.63 17.66
N LEU A 136 -18.40 -11.97 17.09
CA LEU A 136 -19.45 -12.71 17.80
C LEU A 136 -18.95 -14.10 18.28
N GLU A 137 -18.27 -14.85 17.41
CA GLU A 137 -17.66 -16.12 17.77
C GLU A 137 -16.59 -15.97 18.88
N ALA A 138 -15.76 -14.92 18.78
CA ALA A 138 -14.70 -14.67 19.74
C ALA A 138 -15.27 -14.35 21.15
N VAL A 139 -16.33 -13.54 21.22
CA VAL A 139 -16.98 -13.19 22.50
C VAL A 139 -17.53 -14.45 23.18
N ALA A 140 -18.33 -15.26 22.47
CA ALA A 140 -18.89 -16.49 23.02
C ALA A 140 -17.81 -17.51 23.41
N SER A 141 -16.83 -17.73 22.53
CA SER A 141 -15.71 -18.66 22.77
C SER A 141 -14.85 -18.22 23.96
N SER A 142 -14.58 -16.92 24.10
CA SER A 142 -13.82 -16.38 25.25
C SER A 142 -14.57 -16.56 26.55
N TYR A 143 -15.90 -16.37 26.56
CA TYR A 143 -16.72 -16.62 27.74
C TYR A 143 -16.68 -18.11 28.14
N THR A 144 -16.96 -19.02 27.18
CA THR A 144 -16.94 -20.48 27.46
C THR A 144 -15.60 -20.95 27.99
N GLN A 145 -14.49 -20.45 27.41
CA GLN A 145 -13.15 -20.80 27.89
C GLN A 145 -12.89 -20.26 29.31
N SER A 146 -13.30 -19.04 29.59
CA SER A 146 -13.14 -18.43 30.92
C SER A 146 -14.00 -19.12 31.94
N TYR A 147 -15.23 -19.48 31.59
CA TYR A 147 -16.16 -20.22 32.47
C TYR A 147 -15.62 -21.61 32.79
N ALA A 148 -15.14 -22.37 31.81
CA ALA A 148 -14.53 -23.66 31.99
C ALA A 148 -13.27 -23.61 32.86
N LEU A 149 -12.49 -22.54 32.78
CA LEU A 149 -11.32 -22.32 33.61
C LEU A 149 -11.73 -22.07 35.07
N VAL A 150 -12.75 -21.27 35.31
CA VAL A 150 -13.29 -21.03 36.67
C VAL A 150 -13.83 -22.32 37.27
N GLU A 151 -14.63 -23.08 36.52
CA GLU A 151 -15.20 -24.36 36.96
C GLU A 151 -14.10 -25.35 37.39
N ARG A 152 -13.07 -25.55 36.56
CA ARG A 152 -11.92 -26.38 36.89
C ARG A 152 -11.15 -25.88 38.12
N THR A 153 -11.00 -24.57 38.27
CA THR A 153 -10.30 -23.99 39.41
C THR A 153 -11.08 -24.21 40.70
N ILE A 154 -12.41 -24.19 40.65
CA ILE A 154 -13.28 -24.48 41.77
C ILE A 154 -13.28 -26.01 42.12
N GLU A 155 -13.25 -26.87 41.10
CA GLU A 155 -13.15 -28.32 41.28
C GLU A 155 -11.81 -28.72 41.92
N ASP A 156 -10.71 -28.10 41.50
CA ASP A 156 -9.36 -28.40 42.02
C ASP A 156 -9.14 -27.83 43.43
N ASP A 157 -9.69 -26.67 43.74
CA ASP A 157 -9.59 -26.02 45.06
C ASP A 157 -10.88 -25.27 45.43
N PRO A 158 -11.84 -25.94 46.11
CA PRO A 158 -13.09 -25.32 46.52
C PRO A 158 -12.92 -24.13 47.50
N SER A 159 -11.74 -23.96 48.09
CA SER A 159 -11.47 -22.81 49.00
C SER A 159 -11.38 -21.49 48.26
N VAL A 160 -11.17 -21.51 46.95
CA VAL A 160 -11.17 -20.32 46.06
C VAL A 160 -12.52 -19.60 46.06
N LEU A 161 -13.65 -20.28 46.32
CA LEU A 161 -14.95 -19.68 46.48
C LEU A 161 -15.03 -18.71 47.68
N ALA A 162 -14.16 -18.88 48.69
CA ALA A 162 -14.09 -17.98 49.83
C ALA A 162 -13.33 -16.69 49.57
N ASP A 163 -12.58 -16.60 48.43
CA ASP A 163 -11.84 -15.41 48.02
C ASP A 163 -12.22 -14.98 46.58
N PRO A 164 -13.29 -14.21 46.41
CA PRO A 164 -13.70 -13.70 45.09
C PRO A 164 -12.58 -12.95 44.33
N SER A 165 -11.60 -12.41 45.09
CA SER A 165 -10.46 -11.73 44.48
C SER A 165 -9.46 -12.68 43.83
N ALA A 166 -9.44 -13.93 44.24
CA ALA A 166 -8.63 -14.97 43.61
C ALA A 166 -9.22 -15.38 42.26
N ILE A 167 -10.55 -15.51 42.18
CA ILE A 167 -11.28 -15.74 40.92
C ILE A 167 -11.09 -14.57 39.99
N ALA A 168 -11.28 -13.34 40.45
CA ALA A 168 -11.07 -12.13 39.65
C ALA A 168 -9.62 -12.01 39.15
N ARG A 169 -8.63 -12.44 39.94
CA ARG A 169 -7.21 -12.51 39.52
C ARG A 169 -6.96 -13.62 38.51
N ALA A 170 -7.59 -14.78 38.65
CA ALA A 170 -7.49 -15.87 37.70
C ALA A 170 -8.16 -15.52 36.33
N LEU A 171 -9.30 -14.85 36.40
CA LEU A 171 -9.98 -14.31 35.21
C LEU A 171 -9.27 -13.06 34.66
N GLY A 172 -8.67 -12.24 35.52
CA GLY A 172 -7.89 -11.07 35.20
C GLY A 172 -6.43 -11.35 34.84
N ILE A 173 -6.04 -12.61 34.69
CA ILE A 173 -4.88 -12.97 33.88
C ILE A 173 -5.32 -12.68 32.41
N GLN A 174 -5.45 -11.41 32.11
CA GLN A 174 -5.22 -10.94 30.77
C GLN A 174 -3.84 -11.50 30.41
N ALA A 175 -3.81 -12.51 29.55
CA ALA A 175 -2.60 -12.80 28.82
C ALA A 175 -2.26 -11.45 28.19
N GLU A 176 -1.29 -10.72 28.77
CA GLU A 176 -0.73 -9.54 28.15
C GLU A 176 -0.11 -10.04 26.85
N VAL A 177 -0.94 -10.12 25.82
CA VAL A 177 -0.51 -10.44 24.47
C VAL A 177 0.36 -9.28 24.09
N GLN A 178 1.64 -9.37 24.47
CA GLN A 178 2.63 -8.43 24.01
C GLN A 178 2.65 -8.57 22.47
N ARG A 179 2.04 -7.62 21.81
CA ARG A 179 2.06 -7.53 20.36
C ARG A 179 3.52 -7.31 19.96
N VAL A 180 4.26 -8.40 19.73
CA VAL A 180 5.60 -8.33 19.16
C VAL A 180 5.42 -7.91 17.73
N SER A 181 5.56 -6.62 17.47
CA SER A 181 5.62 -6.12 16.10
C SER A 181 6.88 -6.66 15.45
N LEU A 182 6.72 -7.56 14.47
CA LEU A 182 7.83 -8.04 13.63
C LEU A 182 8.29 -6.96 12.63
N THR A 183 7.58 -5.85 12.58
CA THR A 183 7.85 -4.70 11.73
C THR A 183 8.16 -3.49 12.60
N ARG A 184 9.02 -2.59 12.10
CA ARG A 184 9.41 -1.35 12.80
C ARG A 184 8.22 -0.43 13.05
N SER A 185 7.34 -0.29 12.07
CA SER A 185 6.12 0.51 12.17
C SER A 185 4.89 -0.39 12.12
N THR A 186 3.81 0.05 12.73
CA THR A 186 2.52 -0.66 12.63
C THR A 186 2.15 -0.81 11.16
N PRO A 187 1.78 -2.03 10.70
CA PRO A 187 1.36 -2.24 9.34
C PRO A 187 0.17 -1.33 9.00
N ASP A 188 0.36 -0.42 8.08
CA ASP A 188 -0.68 0.44 7.51
C ASP A 188 -0.67 0.20 5.99
N ASP A 189 -1.68 -0.49 5.49
CA ASP A 189 -1.81 -0.80 4.06
C ASP A 189 -1.96 0.47 3.22
N THR A 190 -2.46 1.56 3.80
CA THR A 190 -2.62 2.84 3.08
C THR A 190 -1.28 3.43 2.66
N VAL A 191 -0.24 3.23 3.46
CA VAL A 191 1.13 3.71 3.19
C VAL A 191 1.71 3.07 1.91
N ARG A 192 1.37 1.81 1.64
CA ARG A 192 1.82 1.10 0.43
C ARG A 192 1.33 1.76 -0.86
N PHE A 193 0.10 2.32 -0.87
CA PHE A 193 -0.41 3.05 -2.03
C PHE A 193 0.42 4.29 -2.35
N TYR A 194 0.82 5.04 -1.32
CA TYR A 194 1.67 6.23 -1.50
C TYR A 194 3.08 5.86 -1.96
N TYR A 195 3.64 4.74 -1.53
CA TYR A 195 4.93 4.27 -2.01
C TYR A 195 4.87 3.77 -3.45
N ALA A 196 3.79 3.07 -3.83
CA ALA A 196 3.54 2.70 -5.22
C ALA A 196 3.32 3.94 -6.10
N LEU A 197 2.67 4.98 -5.58
CA LEU A 197 2.52 6.29 -6.24
C LEU A 197 3.88 6.97 -6.48
N LEU A 198 4.80 6.94 -5.51
CA LEU A 198 6.16 7.46 -5.70
C LEU A 198 6.90 6.68 -6.79
N GLY A 199 6.72 5.36 -6.87
CA GLY A 199 7.25 4.51 -7.93
C GLY A 199 6.73 4.92 -9.31
N MET A 200 5.43 5.08 -9.44
CA MET A 200 4.78 5.54 -10.68
C MET A 200 5.23 6.96 -11.05
N ALA A 201 5.27 7.89 -10.09
CA ALA A 201 5.69 9.27 -10.30
C ALA A 201 7.14 9.36 -10.81
N ALA A 202 8.04 8.58 -10.21
CA ALA A 202 9.43 8.50 -10.65
C ALA A 202 9.54 8.04 -12.11
N LEU A 203 8.72 7.06 -12.52
CA LEU A 203 8.80 6.52 -13.88
C LEU A 203 8.25 7.43 -14.96
N TYR A 204 7.39 8.38 -14.66
CA TYR A 204 7.00 9.39 -15.65
C TYR A 204 8.19 10.23 -16.14
N ALA A 205 9.25 10.38 -15.34
CA ALA A 205 10.49 11.01 -15.78
C ALA A 205 11.15 10.28 -16.96
N SER A 206 10.92 8.95 -17.10
CA SER A 206 11.46 8.16 -18.21
C SER A 206 10.95 8.62 -19.57
N THR A 207 9.66 8.94 -19.67
CA THR A 207 9.05 9.44 -20.92
C THR A 207 9.62 10.80 -21.31
N SER A 208 9.87 11.66 -20.34
CA SER A 208 10.51 12.96 -20.52
C SER A 208 11.96 12.81 -20.98
N ALA A 209 12.72 11.90 -20.36
CA ALA A 209 14.11 11.62 -20.72
C ALA A 209 14.22 11.02 -22.13
N ALA A 210 13.33 10.08 -22.47
CA ALA A 210 13.24 9.55 -23.83
C ALA A 210 12.99 10.64 -24.86
N SER A 211 12.02 11.51 -24.59
CA SER A 211 11.73 12.66 -25.45
C SER A 211 12.93 13.60 -25.60
N ALA A 212 13.66 13.86 -24.49
CA ALA A 212 14.83 14.73 -24.50
C ALA A 212 15.94 14.18 -25.39
N LEU A 213 16.20 12.87 -25.30
CA LEU A 213 17.24 12.22 -26.08
C LEU A 213 16.86 12.13 -27.56
N LEU A 214 15.61 11.84 -27.88
CA LEU A 214 15.10 11.84 -29.25
C LEU A 214 15.14 13.24 -29.89
N ASP A 215 14.82 14.29 -29.13
CA ASP A 215 14.93 15.67 -29.59
C ASP A 215 16.42 16.09 -29.79
N ALA A 216 17.37 15.40 -29.17
CA ALA A 216 18.80 15.63 -29.33
C ALA A 216 19.45 14.77 -30.43
N ALA A 217 18.74 13.73 -30.92
CA ALA A 217 19.28 12.85 -31.97
C ALA A 217 19.18 13.52 -33.36
N GLY A 218 20.28 13.43 -34.13
CA GLY A 218 20.44 14.10 -35.43
C GLY A 218 19.43 13.68 -36.48
N ASP A 219 19.09 12.38 -36.50
CA ASP A 219 18.19 11.81 -37.52
C ASP A 219 16.71 12.04 -37.21
N LEU A 220 16.36 12.45 -35.99
CA LEU A 220 14.99 12.51 -35.52
C LEU A 220 14.49 13.94 -35.26
N SER A 221 15.38 14.93 -35.27
CA SER A 221 15.00 16.32 -35.04
C SER A 221 15.93 17.31 -35.73
N PRO A 222 15.39 18.45 -36.29
CA PRO A 222 16.20 19.54 -36.85
C PRO A 222 17.17 20.16 -35.82
N LEU A 223 16.79 20.15 -34.54
CA LEU A 223 17.64 20.60 -33.42
C LEU A 223 18.81 19.66 -33.18
N GLY A 224 18.56 18.36 -33.27
CA GLY A 224 19.58 17.33 -33.19
C GLY A 224 20.61 17.44 -34.32
N ALA A 225 20.14 17.62 -35.57
CA ALA A 225 21.00 17.83 -36.73
C ALA A 225 21.96 19.04 -36.54
N ARG A 226 21.43 20.20 -36.09
CA ARG A 226 22.23 21.38 -35.77
C ARG A 226 23.28 21.11 -34.68
N ARG A 227 22.96 20.31 -33.66
CA ARG A 227 23.90 19.95 -32.60
C ARG A 227 25.01 19.04 -33.08
N CYS A 228 24.72 18.14 -34.02
CA CYS A 228 25.72 17.26 -34.62
C CYS A 228 26.76 18.04 -35.42
N VAL A 229 26.32 19.08 -36.16
CA VAL A 229 27.24 19.99 -36.90
C VAL A 229 28.10 20.84 -35.95
N GLY A 230 27.60 21.14 -34.74
CA GLY A 230 28.29 21.99 -33.76
C GLY A 230 29.51 21.36 -33.06
N GLY A 231 29.98 20.18 -33.47
CA GLY A 231 31.22 19.56 -32.95
C GLY A 231 31.16 19.04 -31.51
N GLN A 232 29.96 18.97 -30.91
CA GLN A 232 29.80 18.42 -29.56
C GLN A 232 29.98 16.89 -29.56
N SER A 233 30.81 16.38 -28.62
CA SER A 233 30.98 14.94 -28.49
C SER A 233 29.68 14.24 -28.04
N ARG A 234 29.38 13.08 -28.63
CA ARG A 234 28.18 12.28 -28.32
C ARG A 234 28.06 11.95 -26.81
N LEU A 235 29.19 11.65 -26.19
CA LEU A 235 29.23 11.36 -24.75
C LEU A 235 28.86 12.60 -23.91
N SER A 236 29.40 13.78 -24.25
CA SER A 236 29.05 15.04 -23.57
C SER A 236 27.56 15.38 -23.74
N MET A 237 26.97 15.06 -24.90
CA MET A 237 25.54 15.21 -25.15
C MET A 237 24.70 14.26 -24.29
N LEU A 238 25.07 12.96 -24.25
CA LEU A 238 24.36 11.95 -23.45
C LEU A 238 24.40 12.28 -21.96
N VAL A 239 25.60 12.55 -21.42
CA VAL A 239 25.79 12.87 -19.99
C VAL A 239 25.09 14.20 -19.65
N GLY A 240 25.19 15.19 -20.52
CA GLY A 240 24.51 16.48 -20.32
C GLY A 240 22.99 16.34 -20.32
N THR A 241 22.43 15.50 -21.21
CA THR A 241 20.99 15.21 -21.26
C THR A 241 20.57 14.42 -20.02
N LEU A 242 21.35 13.40 -19.61
CA LEU A 242 21.11 12.63 -18.40
C LEU A 242 21.01 13.55 -17.18
N LEU A 243 22.06 14.32 -16.90
CA LEU A 243 22.13 15.16 -15.71
C LEU A 243 21.06 16.25 -15.73
N GLY A 244 20.76 16.82 -16.90
CA GLY A 244 19.69 17.82 -17.04
C GLY A 244 18.31 17.25 -16.78
N CYS A 245 17.98 16.07 -17.32
CA CYS A 245 16.71 15.39 -17.06
C CYS A 245 16.63 14.90 -15.61
N TRP A 246 17.70 14.33 -15.06
CA TRP A 246 17.75 13.84 -13.70
C TRP A 246 17.52 14.95 -12.67
N ALA A 247 18.17 16.11 -12.83
CA ALA A 247 18.00 17.23 -11.91
C ALA A 247 16.54 17.70 -11.82
N VAL A 248 15.87 17.84 -12.99
CA VAL A 248 14.47 18.27 -13.01
C VAL A 248 13.53 17.18 -12.51
N ALA A 249 13.80 15.90 -12.86
CA ALA A 249 13.03 14.76 -12.38
C ALA A 249 13.12 14.60 -10.86
N LEU A 250 14.33 14.71 -10.30
CA LEU A 250 14.57 14.66 -8.87
C LEU A 250 13.84 15.79 -8.14
N LEU A 251 13.89 17.02 -8.68
CA LEU A 251 13.17 18.15 -8.11
C LEU A 251 11.66 17.87 -8.03
N CYS A 252 11.05 17.40 -9.14
CA CYS A 252 9.63 17.05 -9.14
C CYS A 252 9.31 15.94 -8.12
N LEU A 253 10.12 14.89 -8.08
CA LEU A 253 9.89 13.76 -7.18
C LEU A 253 10.06 14.17 -5.71
N VAL A 254 10.99 15.07 -5.40
CA VAL A 254 11.13 15.66 -4.05
C VAL A 254 9.90 16.49 -3.70
N LEU A 255 9.33 17.26 -4.63
CA LEU A 255 8.10 18.01 -4.39
C LEU A 255 6.91 17.09 -4.12
N VAL A 256 6.77 15.99 -4.89
CA VAL A 256 5.74 14.95 -4.63
C VAL A 256 5.96 14.31 -3.26
N PHE A 257 7.20 13.96 -2.92
CA PHE A 257 7.55 13.41 -1.61
C PHE A 257 7.18 14.36 -0.47
N LEU A 258 7.51 15.64 -0.58
CA LEU A 258 7.15 16.64 0.42
C LEU A 258 5.63 16.75 0.59
N PHE A 259 4.88 16.69 -0.52
CA PHE A 259 3.42 16.66 -0.46
C PHE A 259 2.91 15.41 0.27
N VAL A 260 3.42 14.24 -0.08
CA VAL A 260 3.05 12.95 0.56
C VAL A 260 3.41 12.95 2.05
N ARG A 261 4.58 13.49 2.42
CA ARG A 261 5.05 13.53 3.81
C ARG A 261 4.26 14.52 4.67
N PHE A 262 4.05 15.75 4.18
CA PHE A 262 3.52 16.84 5.00
C PHE A 262 2.02 17.10 4.79
N VAL A 263 1.47 16.79 3.64
CA VAL A 263 0.04 17.01 3.34
C VAL A 263 -0.75 15.72 3.51
N ALA A 264 -0.28 14.61 2.96
CA ALA A 264 -0.93 13.32 3.15
C ALA A 264 -0.59 12.66 4.51
N GLY A 265 0.41 13.18 5.24
CA GLY A 265 0.77 12.70 6.58
C GLY A 265 1.44 11.32 6.58
N VAL A 266 1.93 10.84 5.44
CA VAL A 266 2.56 9.53 5.35
C VAL A 266 3.88 9.50 6.11
N ASP A 267 4.04 8.50 6.97
CA ASP A 267 5.27 8.33 7.74
C ASP A 267 6.34 7.56 6.95
N PHE A 268 7.60 7.95 7.13
CA PHE A 268 8.78 7.27 6.60
C PHE A 268 9.64 6.69 7.73
N ALA A 269 9.01 6.38 8.86
CA ALA A 269 9.65 5.80 10.06
C ALA A 269 10.83 6.63 10.60
N GLY A 270 10.78 7.97 10.46
CA GLY A 270 11.87 8.87 10.87
C GLY A 270 13.14 8.76 10.03
N ARG A 271 13.04 8.21 8.80
CA ARG A 271 14.18 7.97 7.89
C ARG A 271 14.11 8.83 6.62
N GLU A 272 13.61 10.06 6.72
CA GLU A 272 13.39 10.97 5.59
C GLU A 272 14.68 11.23 4.79
N GLY A 273 15.84 11.30 5.47
CA GLY A 273 17.14 11.46 4.80
C GLY A 273 17.49 10.28 3.88
N LEU A 274 17.16 9.06 4.30
CA LEU A 274 17.32 7.86 3.46
C LEU A 274 16.29 7.82 2.34
N ALA A 275 15.07 8.28 2.61
CA ALA A 275 14.05 8.41 1.57
C ALA A 275 14.52 9.33 0.44
N LEU A 276 15.17 10.46 0.73
CA LEU A 276 15.77 11.34 -0.28
C LEU A 276 16.86 10.63 -1.12
N LEU A 277 17.65 9.76 -0.51
CA LEU A 277 18.60 8.92 -1.24
C LEU A 277 17.88 7.95 -2.18
N GLY A 278 16.80 7.31 -1.71
CA GLY A 278 15.92 6.47 -2.51
C GLY A 278 15.33 7.22 -3.71
N LEU A 279 14.86 8.46 -3.51
CA LEU A 279 14.32 9.32 -4.58
C LEU A 279 15.40 9.65 -5.63
N ALA A 280 16.64 9.94 -5.19
CA ALA A 280 17.74 10.22 -6.10
C ALA A 280 18.12 9.00 -6.96
N ALA A 281 18.17 7.81 -6.36
CA ALA A 281 18.43 6.56 -7.07
C ALA A 281 17.29 6.19 -8.03
N SER A 282 16.05 6.30 -7.58
CA SER A 282 14.83 6.01 -8.36
C SER A 282 14.68 6.93 -9.57
N SER A 283 14.91 8.23 -9.39
CA SER A 283 14.86 9.20 -10.50
C SER A 283 15.99 8.98 -11.51
N LEU A 284 17.18 8.61 -11.06
CA LEU A 284 18.31 8.27 -11.93
C LEU A 284 17.99 7.01 -12.78
N PHE A 285 17.50 5.97 -12.13
CA PHE A 285 17.05 4.74 -12.78
C PHE A 285 15.98 5.04 -13.85
N SER A 286 14.97 5.81 -13.51
CA SER A 286 13.87 6.16 -14.41
C SER A 286 14.35 6.94 -15.63
N VAL A 287 15.22 7.93 -15.43
CA VAL A 287 15.79 8.72 -16.54
C VAL A 287 16.63 7.86 -17.46
N THR A 288 17.46 6.97 -16.91
CA THR A 288 18.30 6.07 -17.73
C THR A 288 17.48 5.02 -18.47
N LEU A 289 16.38 4.51 -17.89
CA LEU A 289 15.41 3.64 -18.57
C LEU A 289 14.78 4.36 -19.78
N GLY A 290 14.40 5.62 -19.62
CA GLY A 290 13.88 6.43 -20.72
C GLY A 290 14.91 6.66 -21.82
N MET A 291 16.17 6.91 -21.47
CA MET A 291 17.24 7.05 -22.44
C MET A 291 17.54 5.74 -23.17
N LEU A 292 17.48 4.60 -22.48
CA LEU A 292 17.58 3.28 -23.10
C LEU A 292 16.48 3.06 -24.13
N ALA A 293 15.23 3.29 -23.74
CA ALA A 293 14.09 3.14 -24.67
C ALA A 293 14.19 4.05 -25.89
N ALA A 294 14.75 5.26 -25.74
CA ALA A 294 15.03 6.15 -26.84
C ALA A 294 16.13 5.65 -27.77
N ALA A 295 17.13 4.94 -27.23
CA ALA A 295 18.28 4.42 -27.99
C ALA A 295 17.95 3.15 -28.78
N LEU A 296 17.02 2.33 -28.28
CA LEU A 296 16.64 1.08 -28.91
C LEU A 296 15.97 1.31 -30.26
N PRO A 297 16.20 0.43 -31.28
CA PRO A 297 15.61 0.56 -32.61
C PRO A 297 14.15 0.10 -32.62
N ILE A 298 13.31 0.74 -31.81
CA ILE A 298 11.87 0.49 -31.76
C ILE A 298 11.22 1.33 -32.87
N GLY A 299 10.49 0.67 -33.78
CA GLY A 299 9.77 1.35 -34.85
C GLY A 299 8.68 2.29 -34.34
N GLY A 300 8.14 3.14 -35.23
CA GLY A 300 7.02 4.07 -34.88
C GLY A 300 7.41 5.42 -34.27
N GLY A 301 8.70 5.75 -34.24
CA GLY A 301 9.18 7.08 -33.84
C GLY A 301 9.05 7.42 -32.37
N LYS A 302 8.96 8.70 -32.06
CA LYS A 302 8.92 9.22 -30.68
C LYS A 302 7.70 8.74 -29.90
N GLN A 303 6.52 8.79 -30.54
CA GLN A 303 5.25 8.42 -29.91
C GLN A 303 5.21 6.95 -29.47
N SER A 304 5.73 6.05 -30.30
CA SER A 304 5.78 4.62 -29.98
C SER A 304 6.65 4.35 -28.75
N ARG A 305 7.81 4.98 -28.66
CA ARG A 305 8.75 4.80 -27.53
C ARG A 305 8.24 5.36 -26.22
N THR A 306 7.63 6.56 -26.26
CA THR A 306 7.00 7.15 -25.06
C THR A 306 5.75 6.39 -24.66
N GLY A 307 4.95 5.90 -25.62
CA GLY A 307 3.80 5.04 -25.36
C GLY A 307 4.17 3.71 -24.70
N LEU A 308 5.26 3.07 -25.15
CA LEU A 308 5.79 1.87 -24.50
C LEU A 308 6.17 2.11 -23.04
N LEU A 309 6.88 3.22 -22.78
CA LEU A 309 7.26 3.59 -21.40
C LEU A 309 6.03 3.87 -20.52
N THR A 310 5.01 4.53 -21.07
CA THR A 310 3.75 4.75 -20.36
C THR A 310 3.04 3.42 -20.07
N ALA A 311 3.00 2.49 -21.04
CA ALA A 311 2.42 1.17 -20.84
C ALA A 311 3.17 0.38 -19.75
N VAL A 312 4.50 0.38 -19.78
CA VAL A 312 5.34 -0.25 -18.73
C VAL A 312 5.05 0.38 -17.37
N ASN A 313 4.91 1.71 -17.30
CA ASN A 313 4.58 2.40 -16.05
C ASN A 313 3.19 2.01 -15.55
N CYS A 314 2.15 2.06 -16.38
CA CYS A 314 0.79 1.75 -15.95
C CYS A 314 0.63 0.29 -15.55
N VAL A 315 1.08 -0.66 -16.40
CA VAL A 315 1.00 -2.10 -16.12
C VAL A 315 1.87 -2.46 -14.93
N GLY A 316 3.09 -1.94 -14.86
CA GLY A 316 3.98 -2.18 -13.74
C GLY A 316 3.43 -1.64 -12.41
N SER A 317 2.74 -0.50 -12.43
CA SER A 317 2.10 0.07 -11.24
C SER A 317 0.91 -0.76 -10.75
N LEU A 318 0.24 -1.53 -11.63
CA LEU A 318 -0.77 -2.51 -11.22
C LEU A 318 -0.15 -3.57 -10.30
N PHE A 319 0.98 -4.13 -10.73
CA PHE A 319 1.72 -5.12 -9.92
C PHE A 319 2.52 -4.52 -8.76
N ALA A 320 2.67 -3.21 -8.69
CA ALA A 320 3.14 -2.52 -7.50
C ALA A 320 2.02 -2.27 -6.45
N GLY A 321 0.77 -2.59 -6.79
CA GLY A 321 -0.37 -2.47 -5.88
C GLY A 321 -1.01 -1.08 -5.83
N LEU A 322 -0.79 -0.22 -6.85
CA LEU A 322 -1.28 1.16 -6.83
C LEU A 322 -2.81 1.29 -6.97
N TYR A 323 -3.48 0.35 -7.64
CA TYR A 323 -4.88 0.49 -8.06
C TYR A 323 -5.89 -0.19 -7.12
N GLY A 324 -5.67 -0.10 -5.83
CA GLY A 324 -6.60 -0.58 -4.81
C GLY A 324 -6.27 -1.95 -4.24
N THR A 325 -7.03 -2.38 -3.24
CA THR A 325 -6.82 -3.63 -2.52
C THR A 325 -6.80 -4.87 -3.43
N PRO A 326 -7.66 -5.00 -4.47
CA PRO A 326 -7.58 -6.12 -5.40
C PRO A 326 -6.25 -6.19 -6.14
N ALA A 327 -5.69 -5.04 -6.56
CA ALA A 327 -4.39 -4.97 -7.22
C ALA A 327 -3.25 -5.33 -6.26
N MET A 328 -3.36 -4.95 -4.98
CA MET A 328 -2.38 -5.36 -3.95
C MET A 328 -2.39 -6.87 -3.73
N ARG A 329 -3.56 -7.49 -3.62
CA ARG A 329 -3.69 -8.95 -3.49
C ARG A 329 -3.11 -9.69 -4.71
N LEU A 330 -3.36 -9.16 -5.91
CA LEU A 330 -2.77 -9.68 -7.15
C LEU A 330 -1.24 -9.55 -7.13
N ALA A 331 -0.72 -8.37 -6.78
CA ALA A 331 0.72 -8.11 -6.68
C ALA A 331 1.40 -9.06 -5.67
N ASP A 332 0.81 -9.23 -4.49
CA ASP A 332 1.32 -10.14 -3.47
C ASP A 332 1.25 -11.60 -3.92
N GLY A 333 0.19 -11.99 -4.63
CA GLY A 333 0.05 -13.32 -5.25
C GLY A 333 1.14 -13.60 -6.29
N VAL A 334 1.38 -12.65 -7.19
CA VAL A 334 2.44 -12.75 -8.20
C VAL A 334 3.83 -12.78 -7.56
N ALA A 335 4.09 -11.96 -6.56
CA ALA A 335 5.37 -11.93 -5.86
C ALA A 335 5.70 -13.25 -5.14
N ARG A 336 4.67 -13.97 -4.65
CA ARG A 336 4.85 -15.31 -4.03
C ARG A 336 5.24 -16.37 -5.06
N VAL A 337 4.66 -16.32 -6.27
CA VAL A 337 4.92 -17.30 -7.33
C VAL A 337 6.19 -16.95 -8.10
N CYS A 338 6.44 -15.68 -8.34
CA CYS A 338 7.57 -15.17 -9.11
C CYS A 338 8.28 -14.01 -8.37
N PRO A 339 9.15 -14.29 -7.40
CA PRO A 339 9.88 -13.25 -6.66
C PRO A 339 10.76 -12.36 -7.53
N ALA A 340 11.13 -12.82 -8.73
CA ALA A 340 11.91 -12.03 -9.69
C ALA A 340 11.12 -10.85 -10.25
N GLU A 341 9.78 -10.88 -10.22
CA GLU A 341 8.93 -9.79 -10.67
C GLU A 341 9.25 -8.49 -9.92
N ALA A 342 9.41 -8.54 -8.60
CA ALA A 342 9.73 -7.38 -7.78
C ALA A 342 11.02 -6.65 -8.20
N TRP A 343 11.97 -7.36 -8.81
CA TRP A 343 13.25 -6.81 -9.30
C TRP A 343 13.19 -6.36 -10.76
N LEU A 344 12.32 -6.99 -11.56
CA LEU A 344 12.18 -6.72 -13.01
C LEU A 344 11.13 -5.65 -13.30
N ASN A 345 10.15 -5.47 -12.42
CA ASN A 345 9.11 -4.47 -12.56
C ASN A 345 9.58 -3.10 -12.04
N PRO A 346 9.80 -2.09 -12.93
CA PRO A 346 10.37 -0.82 -12.52
C PRO A 346 9.56 -0.06 -11.45
N PRO A 347 8.21 0.08 -11.53
CA PRO A 347 7.42 0.68 -10.44
C PRO A 347 7.54 -0.06 -9.12
N LYS A 348 7.52 -1.40 -9.16
CA LYS A 348 7.61 -2.25 -7.97
C LYS A 348 8.97 -2.11 -7.30
N LEU A 349 10.07 -2.17 -8.05
CA LEU A 349 11.42 -2.00 -7.55
C LEU A 349 11.58 -0.67 -6.80
N ILE A 350 11.01 0.42 -7.35
CA ILE A 350 11.04 1.74 -6.70
C ILE A 350 10.12 1.77 -5.47
N SER A 351 8.90 1.25 -5.57
CA SER A 351 7.96 1.19 -4.45
C SER A 351 8.55 0.42 -3.27
N ASP A 352 9.17 -0.74 -3.54
CA ASP A 352 9.76 -1.58 -2.52
C ASP A 352 10.96 -0.93 -1.83
N THR A 353 11.66 0.01 -2.49
CA THR A 353 12.69 0.84 -1.84
C THR A 353 12.10 1.58 -0.62
N PHE A 354 10.93 2.19 -0.75
CA PHE A 354 10.29 2.93 0.34
C PHE A 354 9.56 2.00 1.31
N THR A 355 8.92 0.94 0.82
CA THR A 355 8.28 -0.09 1.64
C THR A 355 9.29 -0.74 2.60
N ASN A 356 10.48 -1.09 2.10
CA ASN A 356 11.54 -1.67 2.91
C ASN A 356 12.07 -0.68 3.96
N LEU A 357 12.10 0.61 3.66
CA LEU A 357 12.52 1.64 4.61
C LEU A 357 11.54 1.77 5.78
N TYR A 358 10.26 1.58 5.52
CA TYR A 358 9.19 1.69 6.51
C TYR A 358 9.05 0.45 7.39
N PHE A 359 8.99 -0.74 6.77
CA PHE A 359 8.65 -1.97 7.50
C PHE A 359 9.85 -2.64 8.19
N TYR A 360 11.05 -2.62 7.59
CA TYR A 360 12.19 -3.35 8.12
C TYR A 360 13.03 -2.52 9.10
N GLU A 361 13.46 -3.15 10.22
CA GLU A 361 14.41 -2.54 11.13
C GLU A 361 15.80 -2.40 10.48
N GLY A 362 16.26 -3.45 9.84
CA GLY A 362 17.53 -3.49 9.12
C GLY A 362 17.48 -2.64 7.84
N LEU A 363 18.56 -1.95 7.55
CA LEU A 363 18.67 -1.10 6.34
C LEU A 363 19.11 -1.88 5.10
N TRP A 364 19.47 -3.15 5.23
CA TRP A 364 19.95 -3.96 4.09
C TRP A 364 18.90 -4.11 2.97
N PRO A 365 17.62 -4.39 3.25
CA PRO A 365 16.59 -4.45 2.20
C PRO A 365 16.46 -3.13 1.43
N PHE A 366 16.54 -1.99 2.12
CA PHE A 366 16.54 -0.67 1.47
C PHE A 366 17.76 -0.48 0.56
N PHE A 367 18.97 -0.70 1.09
CA PHE A 367 20.20 -0.50 0.31
C PHE A 367 20.33 -1.46 -0.86
N SER A 368 19.81 -2.69 -0.75
CA SER A 368 19.80 -3.64 -1.86
C SER A 368 18.98 -3.12 -3.05
N HIS A 369 17.81 -2.49 -2.78
CA HIS A 369 16.96 -1.89 -3.83
C HIS A 369 17.58 -0.61 -4.39
N VAL A 370 18.15 0.25 -3.55
CA VAL A 370 18.90 1.43 -4.00
C VAL A 370 20.08 1.01 -4.91
N LEU A 371 20.82 -0.02 -4.51
CA LEU A 371 21.96 -0.53 -5.30
C LEU A 371 21.48 -1.14 -6.62
N ALA A 372 20.34 -1.84 -6.61
CA ALA A 372 19.74 -2.37 -7.84
C ALA A 372 19.32 -1.23 -8.79
N CYS A 373 18.65 -0.17 -8.28
CA CYS A 373 18.30 1.00 -9.07
C CYS A 373 19.54 1.65 -9.69
N VAL A 374 20.61 1.88 -8.91
CA VAL A 374 21.85 2.50 -9.41
C VAL A 374 22.57 1.57 -10.37
N GLY A 375 22.66 0.28 -10.06
CA GLY A 375 23.28 -0.73 -10.93
C GLY A 375 22.60 -0.85 -12.29
N LEU A 376 21.26 -0.92 -12.29
CA LEU A 376 20.48 -0.91 -13.53
C LEU A 376 20.62 0.41 -14.28
N ALA A 377 20.66 1.55 -13.59
CA ALA A 377 20.88 2.85 -14.21
C ALA A 377 22.23 2.90 -14.94
N VAL A 378 23.29 2.40 -14.31
CA VAL A 378 24.62 2.31 -14.94
C VAL A 378 24.59 1.37 -16.14
N ALA A 379 23.96 0.20 -16.01
CA ALA A 379 23.82 -0.75 -17.11
C ALA A 379 23.04 -0.15 -18.31
N PHE A 380 21.93 0.52 -18.04
CA PHE A 380 21.12 1.17 -19.08
C PHE A 380 21.88 2.30 -19.77
N LEU A 381 22.61 3.10 -19.03
CA LEU A 381 23.46 4.16 -19.58
C LEU A 381 24.59 3.58 -20.44
N ALA A 382 25.21 2.49 -20.00
CA ALA A 382 26.25 1.80 -20.78
C ALA A 382 25.71 1.28 -22.10
N VAL A 383 24.56 0.57 -22.07
CA VAL A 383 23.90 0.09 -23.29
C VAL A 383 23.50 1.24 -24.20
N THR A 384 22.87 2.29 -23.64
CA THR A 384 22.53 3.51 -24.39
C THR A 384 23.75 4.09 -25.09
N THR A 385 24.87 4.21 -24.38
CA THR A 385 26.11 4.75 -24.92
C THR A 385 26.66 3.87 -26.05
N LEU A 386 26.63 2.55 -25.89
CA LEU A 386 27.09 1.60 -26.91
C LEU A 386 26.24 1.68 -28.18
N VAL A 387 24.91 1.75 -28.04
CA VAL A 387 23.98 1.88 -29.18
C VAL A 387 24.22 3.21 -29.91
N PHE A 388 24.30 4.32 -29.18
CA PHE A 388 24.57 5.63 -29.79
C PHE A 388 25.93 5.73 -30.47
N ARG A 389 26.94 5.03 -29.96
CA ARG A 389 28.27 4.96 -30.62
C ARG A 389 28.23 4.22 -31.94
N ARG A 390 27.36 3.21 -32.08
CA ARG A 390 27.22 2.39 -33.31
C ARG A 390 26.30 3.01 -34.36
N GLN A 391 25.40 3.93 -33.96
CA GLN A 391 24.52 4.61 -34.91
C GLN A 391 25.38 5.48 -35.85
N ARG A 392 25.33 5.16 -37.15
CA ARG A 392 25.88 6.01 -38.22
C ARG A 392 24.73 6.85 -38.77
N TYR A 393 24.93 8.15 -38.83
CA TYR A 393 23.96 9.05 -39.46
C TYR A 393 24.11 8.90 -40.97
N GLU A 394 23.13 8.29 -41.64
CA GLU A 394 23.16 8.04 -43.10
C GLU A 394 22.79 9.30 -43.92
N HIS A 395 22.26 10.33 -43.27
CA HIS A 395 21.70 11.50 -43.97
C HIS A 395 22.13 12.87 -43.37
N LEU A 396 23.36 12.97 -42.87
CA LEU A 396 23.97 14.26 -42.49
C LEU A 396 24.98 14.71 -43.54
#